data_99d38958c81d57ce2d40f7378a672b65
#
_entry.id   99d38958c81d57ce2d40f7378a672b65
#
_cell.length_a   1.000
_cell.length_b   1.000
_cell.length_c   1.000
_cell.angle_alpha   90.00
_cell.angle_beta   90.00
_cell.angle_gamma   90.00
#
_symmetry.space_group_name_H-M   'P 1'
#
loop_
_entity.id
_entity.type
_entity.pdbx_description
1 polymer ?
#
loop_
_entity_poly.entity_id
_entity_poly.type
_entity_poly.pdbx_seq_one_letter_code
_entity_poly.pdbx_strand_id
1 'polypeptide(L)'
;MIRLQNISRQFENRFVIKELDHTFPDKGIFALMGPSGCGKTTLLRLLAGLDLPDSGKVICNHKKIAMAFQEPRLLPWMNCEDNLKLVLSKNNDGSNSALQWLHALELESAAKQLPHELSGGMQQRVSLARALCYGGDLLLLDEPFAALDRDLKERISPLIKRACENTLTVLVTHDPLDAALLDAGILHCEGTPFSEFKE
;
A
#
# COMPACT_ATOMS: atom_id res chain seq x y z
N MET A 1 -10.98 11.10 -5.91
CA MET A 1 -11.39 10.24 -7.04
C MET A 1 -10.20 9.99 -7.95
N ILE A 2 -9.99 8.74 -8.34
CA ILE A 2 -9.04 8.35 -9.38
C ILE A 2 -9.82 7.78 -10.55
N ARG A 3 -9.51 8.24 -11.76
CA ARG A 3 -10.11 7.72 -12.97
C ARG A 3 -9.03 7.21 -13.92
N LEU A 4 -9.14 5.96 -14.28
CA LEU A 4 -8.36 5.30 -15.33
C LEU A 4 -9.14 5.43 -16.62
N GLN A 5 -8.50 5.94 -17.68
CA GLN A 5 -9.13 6.12 -18.99
C GLN A 5 -8.31 5.39 -20.03
N ASN A 6 -8.80 4.24 -20.44
CA ASN A 6 -8.24 3.39 -21.50
C ASN A 6 -6.73 3.16 -21.31
N ILE A 7 -6.30 2.87 -20.06
CA ILE A 7 -4.88 2.72 -19.77
C ILE A 7 -4.35 1.38 -20.27
N SER A 8 -3.18 1.43 -20.90
CA SER A 8 -2.42 0.23 -21.25
C SER A 8 -0.99 0.34 -20.77
N ARG A 9 -0.42 -0.80 -20.35
CA ARG A 9 0.97 -0.91 -19.94
C ARG A 9 1.56 -2.23 -20.42
N GLN A 10 2.74 -2.16 -21.05
CA GLN A 10 3.47 -3.31 -21.56
C GLN A 10 4.92 -3.32 -21.09
N PHE A 11 5.50 -4.50 -21.03
CA PHE A 11 6.93 -4.73 -20.82
C PHE A 11 7.40 -5.73 -21.88
N GLU A 12 8.52 -5.44 -22.55
CA GLU A 12 9.12 -6.32 -23.56
C GLU A 12 8.09 -6.86 -24.59
N ASN A 13 7.26 -5.94 -25.12
CA ASN A 13 6.19 -6.25 -26.08
C ASN A 13 5.02 -7.12 -25.54
N ARG A 14 4.94 -7.33 -24.23
CA ARG A 14 3.83 -8.04 -23.58
C ARG A 14 3.01 -7.08 -22.75
N PHE A 15 1.73 -6.95 -23.07
CA PHE A 15 0.81 -6.18 -22.26
C PHE A 15 0.58 -6.89 -20.90
N VAL A 16 0.63 -6.13 -19.82
CA VAL A 16 0.19 -6.55 -18.49
C VAL A 16 -1.15 -5.91 -18.13
N ILE A 17 -1.41 -4.70 -18.63
CA ILE A 17 -2.70 -4.00 -18.55
C ILE A 17 -3.04 -3.56 -19.98
N LYS A 18 -4.27 -3.76 -20.41
CA LYS A 18 -4.71 -3.38 -21.75
C LYS A 18 -6.09 -2.74 -21.71
N GLU A 19 -6.16 -1.49 -22.17
CA GLU A 19 -7.42 -0.74 -22.35
C GLU A 19 -8.30 -0.72 -21.09
N LEU A 20 -7.68 -0.62 -19.90
CA LEU A 20 -8.40 -0.64 -18.63
C LEU A 20 -9.09 0.70 -18.38
N ASP A 21 -10.40 0.66 -18.20
CA ASP A 21 -11.24 1.75 -17.70
C ASP A 21 -11.74 1.42 -16.31
N HIS A 22 -11.55 2.33 -15.34
CA HIS A 22 -12.10 2.17 -13.99
C HIS A 22 -12.13 3.52 -13.26
N THR A 23 -13.03 3.62 -12.29
CA THR A 23 -13.11 4.81 -11.44
C THR A 23 -13.18 4.40 -9.97
N PHE A 24 -12.12 4.74 -9.21
CA PHE A 24 -12.13 4.62 -7.76
C PHE A 24 -12.83 5.83 -7.14
N PRO A 25 -13.65 5.63 -6.11
CA PRO A 25 -14.27 6.73 -5.37
C PRO A 25 -13.23 7.57 -4.62
N ASP A 26 -13.67 8.62 -3.92
CA ASP A 26 -12.76 9.45 -3.12
C ASP A 26 -12.25 8.75 -1.86
N LYS A 27 -12.99 7.78 -1.36
CA LYS A 27 -12.71 7.05 -0.12
C LYS A 27 -13.11 5.59 -0.25
N GLY A 28 -12.58 4.77 0.64
CA GLY A 28 -12.88 3.34 0.74
C GLY A 28 -11.63 2.49 0.63
N ILE A 29 -11.76 1.23 0.96
CA ILE A 29 -10.66 0.26 0.89
C ILE A 29 -10.99 -0.74 -0.20
N PHE A 30 -10.06 -0.94 -1.14
CA PHE A 30 -10.19 -1.85 -2.27
C PHE A 30 -9.01 -2.80 -2.31
N ALA A 31 -9.29 -4.10 -2.35
CA ALA A 31 -8.29 -5.16 -2.47
C ALA A 31 -8.19 -5.63 -3.92
N LEU A 32 -7.04 -5.46 -4.54
CA LEU A 32 -6.72 -6.01 -5.84
C LEU A 32 -6.25 -7.45 -5.66
N MET A 33 -7.01 -8.40 -6.15
CA MET A 33 -6.72 -9.81 -6.08
C MET A 33 -6.55 -10.40 -7.47
N GLY A 34 -5.73 -11.45 -7.58
CA GLY A 34 -5.48 -12.12 -8.87
C GLY A 34 -4.11 -12.82 -8.88
N PRO A 35 -3.79 -13.59 -9.94
CA PRO A 35 -2.56 -14.36 -10.03
C PRO A 35 -1.32 -13.47 -9.99
N SER A 36 -0.18 -14.06 -9.60
CA SER A 36 1.11 -13.39 -9.67
C SER A 36 1.45 -12.98 -11.10
N GLY A 37 2.01 -11.78 -11.27
CA GLY A 37 2.40 -11.27 -12.59
C GLY A 37 1.26 -10.72 -13.46
N CYS A 38 0.00 -10.69 -13.00
CA CYS A 38 -1.10 -10.10 -13.77
C CYS A 38 -1.06 -8.57 -13.86
N GLY A 39 -0.18 -7.87 -13.11
CA GLY A 39 -0.02 -6.41 -13.21
C GLY A 39 -0.52 -5.58 -12.03
N LYS A 40 -0.89 -6.19 -10.89
CA LYS A 40 -1.38 -5.48 -9.69
C LYS A 40 -0.39 -4.43 -9.16
N THR A 41 0.86 -4.82 -8.92
CA THR A 41 1.94 -3.90 -8.53
C THR A 41 2.16 -2.81 -9.58
N THR A 42 2.07 -3.15 -10.87
CA THR A 42 2.16 -2.18 -11.97
C THR A 42 1.04 -1.15 -11.87
N LEU A 43 -0.19 -1.60 -11.60
CA LEU A 43 -1.31 -0.69 -11.41
C LEU A 43 -1.09 0.23 -10.20
N LEU A 44 -0.64 -0.30 -9.05
CA LEU A 44 -0.32 0.55 -7.89
C LEU A 44 0.71 1.63 -8.25
N ARG A 45 1.75 1.28 -9.03
CA ARG A 45 2.78 2.24 -9.46
C ARG A 45 2.23 3.32 -10.39
N LEU A 46 1.30 2.95 -11.29
CA LEU A 46 0.58 3.91 -12.14
C LEU A 46 -0.31 4.85 -11.30
N LEU A 47 -1.03 4.32 -10.30
CA LEU A 47 -1.85 5.11 -9.37
C LEU A 47 -0.99 6.06 -8.51
N ALA A 48 0.22 5.63 -8.14
CA ALA A 48 1.19 6.44 -7.40
C ALA A 48 1.87 7.53 -8.26
N GLY A 49 1.71 7.49 -9.59
CA GLY A 49 2.44 8.35 -10.51
C GLY A 49 3.95 8.04 -10.60
N LEU A 50 4.36 6.85 -10.14
CA LEU A 50 5.75 6.37 -10.23
C LEU A 50 6.08 5.85 -11.62
N ASP A 51 5.06 5.37 -12.34
CA ASP A 51 5.15 4.95 -13.73
C ASP A 51 4.08 5.68 -14.53
N LEU A 52 4.31 5.80 -15.84
CA LEU A 52 3.34 6.34 -16.79
C LEU A 52 2.73 5.18 -17.60
N PRO A 53 1.45 5.23 -17.96
CA PRO A 53 0.89 4.28 -18.91
C PRO A 53 1.47 4.52 -20.31
N ASP A 54 1.56 3.46 -21.13
CA ASP A 54 2.01 3.56 -22.52
C ASP A 54 0.92 4.20 -23.40
N SER A 55 -0.35 3.99 -23.03
CA SER A 55 -1.50 4.70 -23.63
C SER A 55 -2.58 4.95 -22.60
N GLY A 56 -3.49 5.87 -22.90
CA GLY A 56 -4.55 6.29 -21.98
C GLY A 56 -4.07 7.31 -20.94
N LYS A 57 -4.86 7.51 -19.89
CA LYS A 57 -4.56 8.50 -18.84
C LYS A 57 -5.01 8.02 -17.46
N VAL A 58 -4.18 8.29 -16.45
CA VAL A 58 -4.54 8.21 -15.03
C VAL A 58 -4.84 9.63 -14.55
N ILE A 59 -6.08 9.89 -14.17
CA ILE A 59 -6.50 11.18 -13.61
C ILE A 59 -6.62 10.96 -12.10
N CYS A 60 -5.73 11.58 -11.33
CA CYS A 60 -5.67 11.47 -9.88
C CYS A 60 -5.79 12.86 -9.26
N ASN A 61 -6.81 13.06 -8.43
CA ASN A 61 -7.02 14.33 -7.71
C ASN A 61 -6.39 14.31 -6.30
N HIS A 62 -5.83 13.17 -5.88
CA HIS A 62 -5.16 13.04 -4.60
C HIS A 62 -3.78 13.71 -4.65
N LYS A 63 -3.46 14.52 -3.64
CA LYS A 63 -2.22 15.32 -3.59
C LYS A 63 -1.17 14.67 -2.69
N LYS A 64 -1.61 13.96 -1.66
CA LYS A 64 -0.74 13.33 -0.67
C LYS A 64 -0.88 11.81 -0.79
N ILE A 65 0.08 11.20 -1.46
CA ILE A 65 0.08 9.76 -1.75
C ILE A 65 1.09 9.07 -0.84
N ALA A 66 0.63 8.09 -0.07
CA ALA A 66 1.48 7.19 0.72
C ALA A 66 1.55 5.83 0.03
N MET A 67 2.73 5.19 0.03
CA MET A 67 2.89 3.84 -0.53
C MET A 67 3.77 2.98 0.37
N ALA A 68 3.29 1.78 0.70
CA ALA A 68 4.09 0.69 1.21
C ALA A 68 4.35 -0.29 0.06
N PHE A 69 5.62 -0.51 -0.25
CA PHE A 69 6.05 -1.41 -1.31
C PHE A 69 6.13 -2.86 -0.80
N GLN A 70 6.07 -3.81 -1.70
CA GLN A 70 6.29 -5.22 -1.39
C GLN A 70 7.67 -5.44 -0.73
N GLU A 71 8.72 -4.80 -1.25
CA GLU A 71 10.00 -4.68 -0.55
C GLU A 71 9.92 -3.50 0.44
N PRO A 72 10.31 -3.63 1.71
CA PRO A 72 10.14 -2.60 2.74
C PRO A 72 10.78 -1.25 2.44
N ARG A 73 11.87 -1.20 1.63
CA ARG A 73 12.60 0.02 1.22
C ARG A 73 12.87 0.97 2.38
N LEU A 74 13.32 0.40 3.50
CA LEU A 74 13.75 1.18 4.64
C LEU A 74 15.11 1.82 4.35
N LEU A 75 15.36 2.99 4.97
CA LEU A 75 16.69 3.60 4.90
C LEU A 75 17.63 2.82 5.80
N PRO A 76 18.64 2.13 5.26
CA PRO A 76 19.45 1.14 5.99
C PRO A 76 20.32 1.76 7.10
N TRP A 77 20.61 3.05 7.03
CA TRP A 77 21.38 3.81 8.02
C TRP A 77 20.53 4.51 9.09
N MET A 78 19.20 4.35 9.04
CA MET A 78 18.26 4.89 10.02
C MET A 78 17.61 3.75 10.79
N ASN A 79 17.44 3.92 12.11
CA ASN A 79 16.67 2.99 12.92
C ASN A 79 15.16 3.06 12.59
N CYS A 80 14.35 2.19 13.19
CA CYS A 80 12.91 2.14 12.92
C CYS A 80 12.23 3.48 13.19
N GLU A 81 12.49 4.07 14.35
CA GLU A 81 11.89 5.34 14.76
C GLU A 81 12.25 6.48 13.80
N ASP A 82 13.50 6.55 13.38
CA ASP A 82 13.99 7.60 12.47
C ASP A 82 13.44 7.41 11.04
N ASN A 83 13.25 6.15 10.58
CA ASN A 83 12.54 5.86 9.33
C ASN A 83 11.11 6.41 9.33
N LEU A 84 10.41 6.37 10.47
CA LEU A 84 9.06 6.95 10.59
C LEU A 84 9.10 8.47 10.72
N LYS A 85 10.02 9.01 11.53
CA LYS A 85 10.18 10.47 11.73
C LYS A 85 10.45 11.22 10.44
N LEU A 86 11.13 10.58 9.48
CA LEU A 86 11.45 11.18 8.19
C LEU A 86 10.21 11.70 7.45
N VAL A 87 9.07 11.01 7.58
CA VAL A 87 7.84 11.33 6.86
C VAL A 87 6.88 12.22 7.67
N LEU A 88 7.19 12.49 8.93
CA LEU A 88 6.39 13.37 9.76
C LEU A 88 6.70 14.83 9.45
N SER A 89 5.67 15.65 9.30
CA SER A 89 5.86 17.09 9.14
C SER A 89 6.39 17.71 10.45
N LYS A 90 7.26 18.71 10.34
CA LYS A 90 7.83 19.41 11.50
C LYS A 90 6.78 20.09 12.41
N ASN A 91 5.54 20.20 11.95
CA ASN A 91 4.46 20.88 12.68
C ASN A 91 3.56 19.94 13.50
N ASN A 92 3.75 18.63 13.38
CA ASN A 92 3.13 17.67 14.28
C ASN A 92 4.16 17.31 15.36
N ASP A 93 3.72 17.13 16.61
CA ASP A 93 4.54 16.61 17.72
C ASP A 93 5.07 15.19 17.37
N GLY A 94 5.97 15.18 16.39
CA GLY A 94 6.33 14.02 15.60
C GLY A 94 7.00 12.88 16.36
N SER A 95 7.55 13.18 17.54
CA SER A 95 8.15 12.13 18.38
C SER A 95 7.09 11.18 18.96
N ASN A 96 5.92 11.71 19.30
CA ASN A 96 4.84 10.90 19.87
C ASN A 96 4.21 9.99 18.81
N SER A 97 4.07 10.47 17.57
CA SER A 97 3.38 9.70 16.54
C SER A 97 4.22 8.54 16.00
N ALA A 98 5.53 8.66 15.84
CA ALA A 98 6.38 7.55 15.38
C ALA A 98 6.39 6.38 16.38
N LEU A 99 6.59 6.67 17.67
CA LEU A 99 6.59 5.66 18.73
C LEU A 99 5.20 5.02 18.91
N GLN A 100 4.12 5.81 18.78
CA GLN A 100 2.76 5.29 18.83
C GLN A 100 2.49 4.29 17.69
N TRP A 101 2.93 4.57 16.47
CA TRP A 101 2.80 3.64 15.36
C TRP A 101 3.66 2.38 15.54
N LEU A 102 4.89 2.53 16.06
CA LEU A 102 5.72 1.37 16.36
C LEU A 102 5.11 0.50 17.46
N HIS A 103 4.60 1.11 18.53
CA HIS A 103 3.88 0.40 19.59
C HIS A 103 2.65 -0.32 19.04
N ALA A 104 1.83 0.37 18.26
CA ALA A 104 0.61 -0.17 17.69
C ALA A 104 0.85 -1.34 16.72
N LEU A 105 2.01 -1.40 16.08
CA LEU A 105 2.43 -2.51 15.20
C LEU A 105 3.38 -3.50 15.89
N GLU A 106 3.44 -3.48 17.24
CA GLU A 106 4.25 -4.39 18.06
C GLU A 106 5.76 -4.35 17.72
N LEU A 107 6.29 -3.13 17.50
CA LEU A 107 7.68 -2.86 17.16
C LEU A 107 8.39 -1.97 18.19
N GLU A 108 7.80 -1.77 19.34
CA GLU A 108 8.31 -0.88 20.39
C GLU A 108 9.74 -1.24 20.82
N SER A 109 9.98 -2.52 21.08
CA SER A 109 11.31 -3.03 21.47
C SER A 109 12.37 -2.88 20.36
N ALA A 110 11.95 -2.73 19.11
CA ALA A 110 12.81 -2.59 17.95
C ALA A 110 12.99 -1.13 17.50
N ALA A 111 12.43 -0.15 18.21
CA ALA A 111 12.41 1.25 17.78
C ALA A 111 13.81 1.81 17.43
N LYS A 112 14.85 1.36 18.12
CA LYS A 112 16.25 1.79 17.93
C LYS A 112 17.08 0.85 17.06
N GLN A 113 16.53 -0.26 16.60
CA GLN A 113 17.22 -1.21 15.73
C GLN A 113 17.29 -0.70 14.29
N LEU A 114 18.39 -1.05 13.61
CA LEU A 114 18.59 -0.79 12.20
C LEU A 114 17.87 -1.86 11.34
N PRO A 115 17.54 -1.58 10.08
CA PRO A 115 16.83 -2.53 9.22
C PRO A 115 17.47 -3.91 9.12
N HIS A 116 18.80 -4.01 9.09
CA HIS A 116 19.50 -5.29 9.00
C HIS A 116 19.45 -6.14 10.28
N GLU A 117 19.02 -5.56 11.41
CA GLU A 117 18.84 -6.25 12.69
C GLU A 117 17.40 -6.81 12.84
N LEU A 118 16.51 -6.48 11.88
CA LEU A 118 15.09 -6.86 11.90
C LEU A 118 14.84 -8.13 11.08
N SER A 119 13.87 -8.92 11.52
CA SER A 119 13.29 -9.96 10.66
C SER A 119 12.54 -9.33 9.47
N GLY A 120 12.33 -10.09 8.39
CA GLY A 120 11.59 -9.62 7.22
C GLY A 120 10.18 -9.10 7.57
N GLY A 121 9.47 -9.80 8.46
CA GLY A 121 8.15 -9.36 8.93
C GLY A 121 8.20 -8.07 9.76
N MET A 122 9.26 -7.86 10.55
CA MET A 122 9.46 -6.59 11.26
C MET A 122 9.74 -5.44 10.29
N GLN A 123 10.60 -5.67 9.28
CA GLN A 123 10.86 -4.66 8.24
C GLN A 123 9.59 -4.27 7.50
N GLN A 124 8.75 -5.26 7.17
CA GLN A 124 7.47 -5.02 6.51
C GLN A 124 6.53 -4.17 7.38
N ARG A 125 6.44 -4.48 8.69
CA ARG A 125 5.67 -3.68 9.64
C ARG A 125 6.20 -2.26 9.79
N VAL A 126 7.50 -2.04 9.80
CA VAL A 126 8.09 -0.68 9.82
C VAL A 126 7.74 0.08 8.54
N SER A 127 7.79 -0.57 7.37
CA SER A 127 7.39 0.02 6.09
C SER A 127 5.91 0.43 6.08
N LEU A 128 5.03 -0.45 6.58
CA LEU A 128 3.61 -0.17 6.74
C LEU A 128 3.38 0.99 7.73
N ALA A 129 4.04 0.95 8.91
CA ALA A 129 4.00 2.02 9.90
C ALA A 129 4.37 3.37 9.29
N ARG A 130 5.43 3.41 8.47
CA ARG A 130 5.89 4.63 7.79
C ARG A 130 4.85 5.17 6.83
N ALA A 131 4.19 4.32 6.04
CA ALA A 131 3.13 4.72 5.12
C ALA A 131 1.91 5.27 5.87
N LEU A 132 1.46 4.59 6.94
CA LEU A 132 0.34 5.02 7.78
C LEU A 132 0.66 6.33 8.54
N CYS A 133 1.87 6.44 9.04
CA CYS A 133 2.38 7.62 9.75
C CYS A 133 2.45 8.86 8.84
N TYR A 134 2.89 8.68 7.59
CA TYR A 134 2.84 9.74 6.58
C TYR A 134 1.41 10.18 6.35
N GLY A 135 0.47 9.23 6.33
CA GLY A 135 -0.93 9.49 6.03
C GLY A 135 -1.11 10.07 4.61
N GLY A 136 -2.31 10.32 4.22
CA GLY A 136 -2.58 10.89 2.89
C GLY A 136 -4.04 10.78 2.55
N ASP A 137 -4.37 11.28 1.37
CA ASP A 137 -5.67 11.14 0.73
C ASP A 137 -5.72 9.92 -0.23
N LEU A 138 -4.54 9.32 -0.50
CA LEU A 138 -4.38 8.03 -1.19
C LEU A 138 -3.33 7.18 -0.48
N LEU A 139 -3.70 5.96 -0.12
CA LEU A 139 -2.81 4.96 0.48
C LEU A 139 -2.74 3.73 -0.43
N LEU A 140 -1.54 3.38 -0.86
CA LEU A 140 -1.26 2.26 -1.75
C LEU A 140 -0.42 1.22 -1.00
N LEU A 141 -0.92 0.00 -0.87
CA LEU A 141 -0.29 -1.06 -0.08
C LEU A 141 -0.04 -2.28 -0.95
N ASP A 142 1.23 -2.62 -1.17
CA ASP A 142 1.62 -3.79 -1.96
C ASP A 142 2.00 -4.94 -1.04
N GLU A 143 1.10 -5.91 -0.88
CA GLU A 143 1.19 -7.09 -0.01
C GLU A 143 1.57 -6.75 1.45
N PRO A 144 0.87 -5.82 2.13
CA PRO A 144 1.30 -5.29 3.42
C PRO A 144 1.33 -6.31 4.55
N PHE A 145 0.63 -7.45 4.40
CA PHE A 145 0.48 -8.50 5.40
C PHE A 145 1.19 -9.81 5.06
N ALA A 146 1.92 -9.90 3.93
CA ALA A 146 2.47 -11.16 3.43
C ALA A 146 3.40 -11.89 4.42
N ALA A 147 4.10 -11.15 5.29
CA ALA A 147 5.02 -11.73 6.28
C ALA A 147 4.46 -11.74 7.71
N LEU A 148 3.14 -11.63 7.88
CA LEU A 148 2.48 -11.59 9.18
C LEU A 148 1.68 -12.88 9.41
N ASP A 149 1.73 -13.38 10.63
CA ASP A 149 0.83 -14.46 11.06
C ASP A 149 -0.62 -13.94 11.24
N ARG A 150 -1.56 -14.87 11.30
CA ARG A 150 -2.98 -14.57 11.38
C ARG A 150 -3.33 -13.74 12.62
N ASP A 151 -2.80 -14.14 13.77
CA ASP A 151 -3.14 -13.51 15.04
C ASP A 151 -2.68 -12.03 15.04
N LEU A 152 -1.51 -11.75 14.49
CA LEU A 152 -1.00 -10.39 14.36
C LEU A 152 -1.84 -9.57 13.35
N LYS A 153 -2.20 -10.17 12.19
CA LYS A 153 -3.12 -9.53 11.23
C LYS A 153 -4.42 -9.10 11.91
N GLU A 154 -5.06 -9.97 12.68
CA GLU A 154 -6.30 -9.70 13.39
C GLU A 154 -6.14 -8.57 14.44
N ARG A 155 -5.00 -8.55 15.17
CA ARG A 155 -4.75 -7.50 16.17
C ARG A 155 -4.51 -6.13 15.58
N ILE A 156 -3.77 -6.02 14.46
CA ILE A 156 -3.41 -4.71 13.87
C ILE A 156 -4.44 -4.18 12.88
N SER A 157 -5.29 -5.03 12.30
CA SER A 157 -6.29 -4.63 11.29
C SER A 157 -7.25 -3.53 11.73
N PRO A 158 -7.78 -3.52 12.97
CA PRO A 158 -8.66 -2.43 13.42
C PRO A 158 -7.97 -1.07 13.40
N LEU A 159 -6.68 -1.02 13.72
CA LEU A 159 -5.89 0.21 13.67
C LEU A 159 -5.73 0.71 12.24
N ILE A 160 -5.37 -0.22 11.33
CA ILE A 160 -5.17 0.11 9.91
C ILE A 160 -6.50 0.57 9.30
N LYS A 161 -7.59 -0.14 9.57
CA LYS A 161 -8.93 0.22 9.12
C LYS A 161 -9.31 1.65 9.55
N ARG A 162 -9.10 1.99 10.83
CA ARG A 162 -9.33 3.33 11.35
C ARG A 162 -8.46 4.39 10.64
N ALA A 163 -7.20 4.09 10.34
CA ALA A 163 -6.31 5.00 9.60
C ALA A 163 -6.78 5.22 8.15
N CYS A 164 -7.54 4.27 7.58
CA CYS A 164 -8.06 4.30 6.21
C CYS A 164 -9.47 4.91 6.08
N GLU A 165 -10.19 5.21 7.18
CA GLU A 165 -11.60 5.64 7.17
C GLU A 165 -11.90 6.83 6.25
N ASN A 166 -10.96 7.76 6.13
CA ASN A 166 -11.12 8.99 5.33
C ASN A 166 -10.21 9.04 4.10
N THR A 167 -9.65 7.90 3.71
CA THR A 167 -8.64 7.79 2.66
C THR A 167 -9.14 6.81 1.59
N LEU A 168 -8.79 7.05 0.33
CA LEU A 168 -8.85 5.99 -0.66
C LEU A 168 -7.64 5.07 -0.43
N THR A 169 -7.91 3.82 -0.12
CA THR A 169 -6.87 2.80 0.08
C THR A 169 -7.01 1.72 -0.98
N VAL A 170 -5.92 1.45 -1.70
CA VAL A 170 -5.85 0.33 -2.64
C VAL A 170 -4.74 -0.59 -2.18
N LEU A 171 -5.10 -1.82 -1.82
CA LEU A 171 -4.12 -2.83 -1.42
C LEU A 171 -4.08 -3.98 -2.42
N VAL A 172 -2.89 -4.51 -2.64
CA VAL A 172 -2.67 -5.78 -3.33
C VAL A 172 -2.54 -6.86 -2.28
N THR A 173 -3.29 -7.92 -2.42
CA THR A 173 -3.13 -9.14 -1.61
C THR A 173 -3.56 -10.36 -2.40
N HIS A 174 -3.04 -11.52 -2.03
CA HIS A 174 -3.48 -12.83 -2.50
C HIS A 174 -4.27 -13.60 -1.43
N ASP A 175 -4.37 -13.05 -0.21
CA ASP A 175 -5.06 -13.66 0.92
C ASP A 175 -6.44 -12.99 1.12
N PRO A 176 -7.56 -13.73 0.92
CA PRO A 176 -8.90 -13.18 1.16
C PRO A 176 -9.13 -12.70 2.60
N LEU A 177 -8.37 -13.24 3.56
CA LEU A 177 -8.44 -12.81 4.95
C LEU A 177 -8.06 -11.33 5.09
N ASP A 178 -7.03 -10.88 4.37
CA ASP A 178 -6.57 -9.49 4.43
C ASP A 178 -7.68 -8.51 3.99
N ALA A 179 -8.39 -8.87 2.91
CA ALA A 179 -9.53 -8.07 2.43
C ALA A 179 -10.68 -8.07 3.45
N ALA A 180 -11.01 -9.23 4.01
CA ALA A 180 -12.08 -9.38 5.01
C ALA A 180 -11.78 -8.59 6.30
N LEU A 181 -10.54 -8.64 6.80
CA LEU A 181 -10.13 -7.92 8.02
C LEU A 181 -10.23 -6.39 7.87
N LEU A 182 -10.11 -5.89 6.65
CA LEU A 182 -10.19 -4.45 6.35
C LEU A 182 -11.56 -4.02 5.81
N ASP A 183 -12.55 -4.92 5.70
CA ASP A 183 -13.83 -4.70 5.01
C ASP A 183 -13.61 -4.10 3.61
N ALA A 184 -12.63 -4.58 2.88
CA ALA A 184 -12.27 -4.06 1.57
C ALA A 184 -13.20 -4.62 0.49
N GLY A 185 -13.63 -3.75 -0.44
CA GLY A 185 -14.23 -4.19 -1.70
C GLY A 185 -13.19 -4.95 -2.54
N ILE A 186 -13.53 -6.13 -3.03
CA ILE A 186 -12.60 -6.96 -3.78
C ILE A 186 -12.73 -6.65 -5.28
N LEU A 187 -11.59 -6.40 -5.92
CA LEU A 187 -11.48 -6.21 -7.36
C LEU A 187 -10.56 -7.30 -7.93
N HIS A 188 -11.13 -8.23 -8.67
CA HIS A 188 -10.38 -9.32 -9.28
C HIS A 188 -9.72 -8.88 -10.59
N CYS A 189 -8.39 -9.00 -10.64
CA CYS A 189 -7.59 -8.81 -11.85
C CYS A 189 -7.47 -10.15 -12.55
N GLU A 190 -8.30 -10.41 -13.55
CA GLU A 190 -8.28 -11.65 -14.31
C GLU A 190 -7.57 -11.50 -15.66
N GLY A 191 -6.84 -12.55 -16.01
CA GLY A 191 -6.11 -12.60 -17.29
C GLY A 191 -4.74 -11.91 -17.25
N THR A 192 -4.02 -12.07 -18.34
CA THR A 192 -2.79 -11.33 -18.64
C THR A 192 -2.73 -11.12 -20.15
N PRO A 193 -2.95 -9.88 -20.63
CA PRO A 193 -3.24 -8.67 -19.88
C PRO A 193 -4.61 -8.67 -19.23
N PHE A 194 -4.77 -7.99 -18.09
CA PHE A 194 -6.10 -7.70 -17.57
C PHE A 194 -6.62 -6.37 -18.13
N SER A 195 -7.93 -6.33 -18.45
CA SER A 195 -8.60 -5.18 -19.07
C SER A 195 -9.81 -4.69 -18.29
N GLU A 196 -10.23 -5.44 -17.27
CA GLU A 196 -11.37 -5.13 -16.44
C GLU A 196 -11.21 -5.73 -15.04
N PHE A 197 -11.90 -5.17 -14.07
CA PHE A 197 -12.07 -5.80 -12.76
C PHE A 197 -13.39 -6.57 -12.74
N LYS A 198 -13.37 -7.74 -12.09
CA LYS A 198 -14.60 -8.46 -11.73
C LYS A 198 -14.82 -8.29 -10.22
N GLU A 199 -16.04 -7.99 -9.84
CA GLU A 199 -16.51 -7.91 -8.46
C GLU A 199 -16.89 -9.28 -7.90
#